data_8a885681f6feef4f7920d900d893acc5
#
_entry.id   8a885681f6feef4f7920d900d893acc5
#
_cell.length_a   1.000
_cell.length_b   1.000
_cell.length_c   1.000
_cell.angle_alpha   90.00
_cell.angle_beta   90.00
_cell.angle_gamma   90.00
#
_symmetry.space_group_name_H-M   'P 1'
#
loop_
_entity.id
_entity.type
_entity.pdbx_description
1 polymer ?
#
loop_
_entity_poly.entity_id
_entity_poly.type
_entity_poly.pdbx_seq_one_letter_code
_entity_poly.pdbx_strand_id
1 'polypeptide(L)'
;MKNQYRVNEQIRARDVRVVSDGGAEVMPARKALELARQQELDLVEISPNAQPPVCRIVDYSKFLYQQKKHAKEMKQKQVKVETKE
;
A
#
# COMPACT_ATOMS: atom_id res chain seq x y z
N MET A 1 -0.26 -9.44 -12.86
CA MET A 1 -0.06 -9.30 -12.89
C MET A 1 0.12 -8.39 -12.69
N LYS A 2 0.08 -7.88 -12.50
CA LYS A 2 0.12 -7.03 -12.40
C LYS A 2 -0.16 -6.45 -11.38
N ASN A 3 -0.02 -6.54 -10.44
CA ASN A 3 -0.21 -5.95 -9.32
C ASN A 3 0.92 -5.25 -8.88
N GLN A 4 1.60 -4.51 -9.64
CA GLN A 4 2.68 -3.76 -9.20
C GLN A 4 2.22 -2.41 -8.79
N TYR A 5 2.61 -1.96 -7.61
CA TYR A 5 2.30 -0.63 -7.11
C TYR A 5 3.50 0.26 -7.37
N ARG A 6 3.27 1.55 -7.54
CA ARG A 6 4.37 2.48 -7.68
C ARG A 6 4.95 2.76 -6.31
N VAL A 7 6.26 2.73 -6.24
CA VAL A 7 6.95 2.87 -4.98
C VAL A 7 7.97 3.99 -5.07
N ASN A 8 8.04 4.82 -4.04
CA ASN A 8 9.05 5.86 -3.93
C ASN A 8 9.07 6.77 -5.16
N GLU A 9 10.18 6.85 -5.85
CA GLU A 9 10.30 7.76 -6.98
C GLU A 9 9.45 7.38 -8.18
N GLN A 10 8.86 6.21 -8.17
CA GLN A 10 7.99 5.82 -9.26
C GLN A 10 6.66 6.55 -9.18
N ILE A 11 6.37 7.11 -8.01
CA ILE A 11 5.13 7.86 -7.82
C ILE A 11 5.31 9.21 -8.47
N ARG A 12 4.45 9.50 -9.44
CA ARG A 12 4.57 10.72 -10.21
C ARG A 12 3.70 11.86 -9.76
N ALA A 13 2.81 11.61 -8.87
CA ALA A 13 1.91 12.64 -8.40
C ALA A 13 2.69 13.70 -7.64
N ARG A 14 2.20 14.92 -7.72
CA ARG A 14 2.82 16.02 -7.02
C ARG A 14 2.48 15.94 -5.54
N ASP A 15 1.22 15.69 -5.23
CA ASP A 15 0.75 15.57 -3.87
C ASP A 15 0.19 14.19 -3.69
N VAL A 16 0.25 13.67 -2.48
CA VAL A 16 -0.28 12.37 -2.16
C VAL A 16 -0.98 12.43 -0.82
N ARG A 17 -1.87 11.48 -0.61
CA ARG A 17 -2.54 11.38 0.66
C ARG A 17 -1.93 10.20 1.39
N VAL A 18 -1.23 10.48 2.46
CA VAL A 18 -0.54 9.44 3.21
C VAL A 18 -1.47 8.94 4.31
N VAL A 19 -1.79 7.66 4.27
CA VAL A 19 -2.68 7.04 5.23
C VAL A 19 -1.85 6.32 6.28
N SER A 20 -2.18 6.53 7.52
CA SER A 20 -1.49 5.86 8.61
C SER A 20 -2.51 5.50 9.66
N ASP A 21 -2.06 4.91 10.75
CA ASP A 21 -2.96 4.48 11.81
C ASP A 21 -3.74 5.64 12.40
N GLY A 22 -3.13 6.80 12.39
CA GLY A 22 -3.79 7.95 12.97
C GLY A 22 -4.69 8.72 12.04
N GLY A 23 -4.79 8.29 10.77
CA GLY A 23 -5.63 8.97 9.81
C GLY A 23 -4.88 9.21 8.51
N ALA A 24 -5.33 10.18 7.76
CA ALA A 24 -4.74 10.48 6.47
C ALA A 24 -4.37 11.96 6.40
N GLU A 25 -3.32 12.24 5.69
CA GLU A 25 -2.86 13.61 5.55
C GLU A 25 -2.35 13.85 4.15
N VAL A 26 -2.74 14.94 3.53
CA VAL A 26 -2.28 15.27 2.20
C VAL A 26 -0.99 16.08 2.31
N MET A 27 0.00 15.67 1.55
CA MET A 27 1.28 16.37 1.56
C MET A 27 1.97 16.19 0.23
N PRO A 28 2.98 16.99 -0.08
CA PRO A 28 3.72 16.80 -1.31
C PRO A 28 4.39 15.42 -1.31
N ALA A 29 4.42 14.79 -2.46
CA ALA A 29 5.05 13.48 -2.57
C ALA A 29 6.49 13.51 -2.06
N ARG A 30 7.17 14.61 -2.33
CA ARG A 30 8.53 14.79 -1.89
C ARG A 30 8.64 14.66 -0.37
N LYS A 31 7.72 15.28 0.34
CA LYS A 31 7.73 15.23 1.78
C LYS A 31 7.41 13.81 2.26
N ALA A 32 6.45 13.17 1.61
CA ALA A 32 6.09 11.81 1.97
C ALA A 32 7.28 10.87 1.79
N LEU A 33 8.04 11.08 0.73
CA LEU A 33 9.22 10.28 0.48
C LEU A 33 10.24 10.47 1.59
N GLU A 34 10.39 11.69 2.03
CA GLU A 34 11.32 12.00 3.08
C GLU A 34 10.93 11.31 4.37
N LEU A 35 9.65 11.32 4.68
CA LEU A 35 9.16 10.65 5.88
C LEU A 35 9.42 9.16 5.79
N ALA A 36 9.22 8.58 4.62
CA ALA A 36 9.44 7.15 4.44
C ALA A 36 10.92 6.84 4.67
N ARG A 37 11.80 7.68 4.17
CA ARG A 37 13.22 7.46 4.35
C ARG A 37 13.62 7.54 5.81
N GLN A 38 13.06 8.49 6.53
CA GLN A 38 13.37 8.65 7.93
C GLN A 38 12.99 7.42 8.73
N GLN A 39 11.99 6.72 8.29
CA GLN A 39 11.55 5.52 8.95
C GLN A 39 12.15 4.27 8.33
N GLU A 40 12.99 4.45 7.32
CA GLU A 40 13.60 3.34 6.60
C GLU A 40 12.54 2.45 5.99
N LEU A 41 11.50 3.06 5.49
CA LEU A 41 10.42 2.35 4.85
C LEU A 41 10.25 2.89 3.43
N ASP A 42 9.23 2.40 2.76
CA ASP A 42 8.97 2.82 1.39
C ASP A 42 7.64 3.53 1.31
N LEU A 43 7.50 4.41 0.36
CA LEU A 43 6.24 5.07 0.10
C LEU A 43 5.58 4.29 -1.04
N VAL A 44 4.46 3.67 -0.75
CA VAL A 44 3.76 2.82 -1.73
C VAL A 44 2.45 3.44 -2.13
N GLU A 45 2.23 3.60 -3.43
CA GLU A 45 1.00 4.17 -3.95
C GLU A 45 -0.06 3.08 -4.01
N ILE A 46 -1.05 3.18 -3.15
CA ILE A 46 -2.09 2.18 -3.04
C ILE A 46 -3.22 2.40 -4.03
N SER A 47 -3.67 3.64 -4.12
CA SER A 47 -4.78 3.98 -5.00
C SER A 47 -4.39 5.09 -5.96
N PRO A 48 -3.91 4.74 -7.12
CA PRO A 48 -3.48 5.75 -8.08
C PRO A 48 -4.64 6.53 -8.68
N ASN A 49 -5.83 5.98 -8.62
CA ASN A 49 -6.98 6.66 -9.20
C ASN A 49 -7.57 7.73 -8.31
N ALA A 50 -7.16 7.77 -7.07
CA ALA A 50 -7.66 8.78 -6.17
C ALA A 50 -6.96 10.12 -6.44
N GLN A 51 -7.57 11.20 -6.01
CA GLN A 51 -6.97 12.49 -6.20
C GLN A 51 -7.03 13.28 -4.91
N PRO A 52 -5.90 13.42 -4.23
CA PRO A 52 -4.59 12.90 -4.66
C PRO A 52 -4.49 11.41 -4.43
N PRO A 53 -3.52 10.76 -5.05
CA PRO A 53 -3.36 9.31 -4.89
C PRO A 53 -3.11 8.95 -3.44
N VAL A 54 -3.63 7.81 -3.05
CA VAL A 54 -3.45 7.37 -1.67
C VAL A 54 -2.18 6.54 -1.58
N CYS A 55 -1.34 6.89 -0.63
CA CYS A 55 -0.08 6.19 -0.43
C CYS A 55 0.05 5.78 1.02
N ARG A 56 0.93 4.83 1.26
CA ARG A 56 1.23 4.40 2.62
C ARG A 56 2.73 4.29 2.77
N ILE A 57 3.21 4.53 3.97
CA ILE A 57 4.61 4.38 4.28
C ILE A 57 4.77 3.04 4.97
N VAL A 58 5.23 2.04 4.21
CA VAL A 58 5.37 0.68 4.72
C VAL A 58 6.55 0.03 4.04
N ASP A 59 6.96 -1.11 4.57
CA ASP A 59 8.01 -1.89 3.94
C ASP A 59 7.38 -2.62 2.75
N TYR A 60 7.81 -2.28 1.55
CA TYR A 60 7.21 -2.81 0.35
C TYR A 60 7.29 -4.34 0.28
N SER A 61 8.40 -4.89 0.71
CA SER A 61 8.57 -6.33 0.71
C SER A 61 7.54 -6.99 1.61
N LYS A 62 7.35 -6.44 2.78
CA LYS A 62 6.37 -6.96 3.71
C LYS A 62 4.97 -6.76 3.17
N PHE A 63 4.74 -5.63 2.55
CA PHE A 63 3.45 -5.32 1.98
C PHE A 63 3.07 -6.37 0.93
N LEU A 64 3.99 -6.71 0.04
CA LEU A 64 3.74 -7.70 -0.99
C LEU A 64 3.51 -9.07 -0.37
N TYR A 65 4.27 -9.39 0.63
CA TYR A 65 4.15 -10.67 1.29
C TYR A 65 2.76 -10.81 1.93
N GLN A 66 2.31 -9.77 2.56
CA GLN A 66 1.01 -9.79 3.21
C GLN A 66 -0.12 -9.90 2.19
N GLN A 67 0.02 -9.25 1.05
CA GLN A 67 -0.98 -9.33 0.02
C GLN A 67 -1.10 -10.77 -0.48
N LYS A 68 0.03 -11.40 -0.69
CA LYS A 68 0.06 -12.75 -1.15
C LYS A 68 -0.55 -13.70 -0.14
N LYS A 69 -0.19 -13.53 1.12
CA LYS A 69 -0.69 -14.36 2.17
C LYS A 69 -2.18 -14.21 2.35
N HIS A 70 -2.65 -12.99 2.28
CA HIS A 70 -4.05 -12.70 2.44
C HIS A 70 -4.89 -13.37 1.36
N ALA A 71 -4.45 -13.30 0.14
CA ALA A 71 -5.15 -13.93 -0.96
C ALA A 71 -5.24 -15.42 -0.76
N LYS A 72 -4.17 -16.01 -0.29
CA LYS A 72 -4.13 -17.43 -0.06
C LYS A 72 -5.10 -17.83 1.04
N GLU A 73 -5.11 -17.07 2.09
CA GLU A 73 -5.99 -17.36 3.20
C GLU A 73 -7.44 -17.26 2.80
N MET A 74 -7.77 -16.30 2.00
CA MET A 74 -9.13 -16.13 1.55
C MET A 74 -9.59 -17.33 0.74
N LYS A 75 -8.74 -17.84 -0.09
CA LYS A 75 -9.05 -19.00 -0.87
C LYS A 75 -9.35 -20.18 0.02
N GLN A 76 -8.52 -20.39 1.00
CA GLN A 76 -8.68 -21.49 1.91
C GLN A 76 -9.97 -21.35 2.68
N LYS A 77 -10.28 -20.15 3.08
CA LYS A 77 -11.49 -19.91 3.81
C LYS A 77 -12.70 -20.28 3.01
N GLN A 78 -12.72 -19.91 1.76
CA GLN A 78 -13.83 -20.22 0.93
C GLN A 78 -14.07 -21.70 0.85
N VAL A 79 -13.00 -22.43 0.68
CA VAL A 79 -13.10 -23.87 0.58
C VAL A 79 -13.64 -24.45 1.86
N LYS A 80 -13.15 -23.95 2.96
CA LYS A 80 -13.61 -24.40 4.23
C LYS A 80 -15.06 -24.19 4.42
N VAL A 81 -15.54 -23.05 4.09
CA VAL A 81 -16.92 -22.72 4.27
C VAL A 81 -17.79 -23.69 3.52
N GLU A 82 -17.43 -23.99 2.33
CA GLU A 82 -18.19 -24.92 1.57
C GLU A 82 -18.25 -26.25 2.22
N THR A 83 -17.13 -26.69 2.68
CA THR A 83 -17.07 -27.96 3.35
C THR A 83 -17.96 -28.00 4.50
N LYS A 84 -18.08 -26.92 5.19
CA LYS A 84 -18.81 -26.93 6.33
C LYS A 84 -20.19 -27.12 6.12
N GLU A 85 -20.67 -26.62 5.17
CA GLU A 85 -22.04 -26.74 5.02
C GLU A 85 -22.37 -27.81 4.23
#